data_c85f806ea1c508936a217011a03c9a62
#
_entry.id   c85f806ea1c508936a217011a03c9a62
#
_cell.length_a   1.000
_cell.length_b   1.000
_cell.length_c   1.000
_cell.angle_alpha   90.00
_cell.angle_beta   90.00
_cell.angle_gamma   90.00
#
_symmetry.space_group_name_H-M   'P 1'
#
loop_
_entity.id
_entity.type
_entity.pdbx_description
1 polymer ?
#
loop_
_entity_poly.entity_id
_entity_poly.type
_entity_poly.pdbx_seq_one_letter_code
_entity_poly.pdbx_strand_id
1 'polypeptide(L)'
;MGGDATTIIFSDQVMENGSLLKYNGDSFFEGSLVEPLSCVVGAFNAQYHMKKMYSYEHVMGIKEGGAIALLGATGPMGFLAIDFAIHGPKKPKTLVVTGRTQKKIDMAARLYTVEEAKKNGVKLVYVNTRDIVDVNKELRKYSEKGFDDVFIFAPNEEMVTYGVKMLAFDGCLNFFSGPADQEFSSRVNFYNIHYNSTHFVGTSGGNTEDMKQSIELIESKTVNVAKIATHILGLDHAVETTKVLPELEGSKKIVYTHKKFPLTEVDKFDENSDDKYIRELKSIVERNGNLWSGEAERYFIQNAPEI
;
A
#
# COMPACT_ATOMS: atom_id res chain seq x y z
N MET A 1 2.70 20.32 11.99
CA MET A 1 4.01 19.96 12.58
C MET A 1 4.63 18.87 11.72
N GLY A 2 5.92 18.96 11.37
CA GLY A 2 6.62 17.91 10.65
C GLY A 2 7.24 16.89 11.60
N GLY A 3 7.48 15.66 11.13
CA GLY A 3 8.10 14.57 11.91
C GLY A 3 9.62 14.48 11.77
N ASP A 4 10.22 15.23 10.83
CA ASP A 4 11.67 15.23 10.59
C ASP A 4 12.39 16.12 11.59
N ALA A 5 12.35 15.74 12.86
CA ALA A 5 12.95 16.44 13.99
C ALA A 5 13.31 15.45 15.10
N THR A 6 14.35 15.78 15.88
CA THR A 6 14.76 15.00 17.04
C THR A 6 13.75 15.05 18.18
N THR A 7 12.98 16.14 18.26
CA THR A 7 11.96 16.33 19.29
C THR A 7 10.77 17.09 18.70
N ILE A 8 9.56 16.60 19.01
CA ILE A 8 8.31 17.26 18.60
C ILE A 8 7.43 17.49 19.83
N ILE A 9 6.58 18.53 19.76
CA ILE A 9 5.62 18.86 20.80
C ILE A 9 4.23 18.48 20.30
N PHE A 10 3.52 17.65 21.04
CA PHE A 10 2.10 17.40 20.84
C PHE A 10 1.27 18.45 21.58
N SER A 11 0.30 19.04 20.89
CA SER A 11 -0.66 19.96 21.52
C SER A 11 -1.69 19.22 22.35
N ASP A 12 -2.31 19.92 23.32
CA ASP A 12 -3.41 19.36 24.12
C ASP A 12 -4.55 18.85 23.24
N GLN A 13 -4.82 19.51 22.13
CA GLN A 13 -5.83 19.07 21.16
C GLN A 13 -5.58 17.67 20.59
N VAL A 14 -4.31 17.28 20.35
CA VAL A 14 -3.96 15.92 19.91
C VAL A 14 -4.29 14.91 21.00
N MET A 15 -4.01 15.26 22.26
CA MET A 15 -4.27 14.38 23.42
C MET A 15 -5.78 14.25 23.68
N GLU A 16 -6.51 15.38 23.70
CA GLU A 16 -7.95 15.43 23.95
C GLU A 16 -8.77 14.66 22.89
N ASN A 17 -8.35 14.71 21.64
CA ASN A 17 -8.99 13.98 20.54
C ASN A 17 -8.59 12.50 20.45
N GLY A 18 -7.75 12.00 21.36
CA GLY A 18 -7.30 10.60 21.33
C GLY A 18 -6.50 10.23 20.05
N SER A 19 -5.83 11.22 19.46
CA SER A 19 -5.07 11.03 18.22
C SER A 19 -3.70 10.38 18.45
N LEU A 20 -3.29 10.18 19.71
CA LEU A 20 -2.08 9.46 20.09
C LEU A 20 -2.42 7.99 20.34
N LEU A 21 -1.96 7.12 19.45
CA LEU A 21 -2.19 5.68 19.53
C LEU A 21 -0.95 4.97 20.06
N LYS A 22 -1.18 3.97 20.91
CA LYS A 22 -0.10 3.12 21.44
C LYS A 22 0.27 2.09 20.39
N TYR A 23 1.57 1.94 20.13
CA TYR A 23 2.16 0.89 19.32
C TYR A 23 3.06 0.02 20.19
N ASN A 24 2.89 -1.30 20.18
CA ASN A 24 3.65 -2.26 20.99
C ASN A 24 4.51 -3.19 20.11
N GLY A 25 4.71 -2.86 18.84
CA GLY A 25 5.54 -3.66 17.94
C GLY A 25 7.03 -3.53 18.23
N ASP A 26 7.82 -4.34 17.55
CA ASP A 26 9.25 -4.55 17.85
C ASP A 26 10.17 -3.48 17.25
N SER A 27 9.66 -2.61 16.38
CA SER A 27 10.47 -1.67 15.60
C SER A 27 9.76 -0.34 15.34
N PHE A 28 10.53 0.73 15.30
CA PHE A 28 10.01 2.08 15.03
C PHE A 28 9.60 2.25 13.56
N PHE A 29 10.34 1.63 12.62
CA PHE A 29 10.01 1.77 11.20
C PHE A 29 8.65 1.16 10.87
N GLU A 30 8.29 0.03 11.48
CA GLU A 30 6.95 -0.56 11.30
C GLU A 30 5.87 0.37 11.86
N GLY A 31 6.11 0.98 13.04
CA GLY A 31 5.22 2.00 13.62
C GLY A 31 5.04 3.22 12.71
N SER A 32 6.10 3.68 12.03
CA SER A 32 6.04 4.79 11.06
C SER A 32 5.23 4.48 9.80
N LEU A 33 4.96 3.20 9.53
CA LEU A 33 4.19 2.74 8.37
C LEU A 33 2.71 2.43 8.69
N VAL A 34 2.27 2.65 9.92
CA VAL A 34 0.87 2.50 10.34
C VAL A 34 -0.04 3.43 9.52
N GLU A 35 0.32 4.70 9.37
CA GLU A 35 -0.49 5.66 8.61
C GLU A 35 -0.62 5.25 7.14
N PRO A 36 0.45 4.96 6.38
CA PRO A 36 0.30 4.46 5.02
C PRO A 36 -0.57 3.21 4.90
N LEU A 37 -0.45 2.26 5.82
CA LEU A 37 -1.30 1.08 5.83
C LEU A 37 -2.76 1.45 6.12
N SER A 38 -3.03 2.39 7.03
CA SER A 38 -4.38 2.83 7.37
C SER A 38 -5.14 3.43 6.20
N CYS A 39 -4.44 4.09 5.27
CA CYS A 39 -5.05 4.57 4.02
C CYS A 39 -5.62 3.42 3.20
N VAL A 40 -4.89 2.31 3.10
CA VAL A 40 -5.34 1.11 2.37
C VAL A 40 -6.46 0.42 3.11
N VAL A 41 -6.32 0.22 4.42
CA VAL A 41 -7.36 -0.38 5.28
C VAL A 41 -8.66 0.42 5.15
N GLY A 42 -8.60 1.75 5.27
CA GLY A 42 -9.76 2.63 5.12
C GLY A 42 -10.41 2.53 3.74
N ALA A 43 -9.60 2.43 2.68
CA ALA A 43 -10.12 2.26 1.32
C ALA A 43 -10.88 0.94 1.16
N PHE A 44 -10.36 -0.15 1.72
CA PHE A 44 -11.03 -1.45 1.70
C PHE A 44 -12.28 -1.46 2.57
N ASN A 45 -12.23 -0.83 3.75
CA ASN A 45 -13.38 -0.71 4.66
C ASN A 45 -14.48 0.17 4.10
N ALA A 46 -14.15 1.17 3.28
CA ALA A 46 -15.10 2.10 2.66
C ALA A 46 -15.87 1.48 1.48
N GLN A 47 -15.43 0.36 0.93
CA GLN A 47 -16.23 -0.38 -0.05
C GLN A 47 -17.55 -0.81 0.58
N TYR A 48 -18.58 -0.99 -0.23
CA TYR A 48 -19.86 -1.50 0.27
C TYR A 48 -20.64 -2.23 -0.81
N HIS A 49 -21.42 -3.22 -0.38
CA HIS A 49 -22.24 -4.07 -1.23
C HIS A 49 -23.62 -4.27 -0.62
N MET A 50 -24.60 -4.55 -1.43
CA MET A 50 -25.94 -4.89 -0.95
C MET A 50 -25.89 -6.10 -0.02
N LYS A 51 -26.56 -6.04 1.13
CA LYS A 51 -26.75 -7.17 2.04
C LYS A 51 -27.55 -8.29 1.41
N LYS A 52 -28.53 -7.93 0.59
CA LYS A 52 -29.36 -8.82 -0.23
C LYS A 52 -29.64 -8.12 -1.56
N MET A 53 -29.85 -8.89 -2.62
CA MET A 53 -30.21 -8.35 -3.93
C MET A 53 -31.38 -7.35 -3.82
N TYR A 54 -31.17 -6.15 -4.38
CA TYR A 54 -32.10 -5.02 -4.35
C TYR A 54 -32.44 -4.48 -2.94
N SER A 55 -31.64 -4.79 -1.93
CA SER A 55 -31.76 -4.18 -0.59
C SER A 55 -31.10 -2.81 -0.57
N TYR A 56 -31.66 -1.89 0.22
CA TYR A 56 -31.02 -0.63 0.58
C TYR A 56 -30.09 -0.76 1.81
N GLU A 57 -30.05 -1.94 2.44
CA GLU A 57 -29.08 -2.25 3.47
C GLU A 57 -27.77 -2.72 2.82
N HIS A 58 -26.66 -2.18 3.32
CA HIS A 58 -25.32 -2.50 2.80
C HIS A 58 -24.44 -3.18 3.85
N VAL A 59 -23.50 -3.96 3.38
CA VAL A 59 -22.40 -4.52 4.16
C VAL A 59 -21.14 -3.77 3.76
N MET A 60 -20.48 -3.16 4.72
CA MET A 60 -19.24 -2.42 4.50
C MET A 60 -18.04 -3.36 4.29
N GLY A 61 -17.07 -2.86 3.55
CA GLY A 61 -15.85 -3.56 3.16
C GLY A 61 -16.00 -4.26 1.82
N ILE A 62 -14.87 -4.77 1.32
CA ILE A 62 -14.80 -5.53 0.08
C ILE A 62 -15.74 -6.74 0.13
N LYS A 63 -16.16 -7.21 -1.05
CA LYS A 63 -16.96 -8.43 -1.16
C LYS A 63 -16.09 -9.66 -0.92
N GLU A 64 -16.31 -10.32 0.21
CA GLU A 64 -15.60 -11.54 0.55
C GLU A 64 -15.84 -12.64 -0.48
N GLY A 65 -14.77 -13.28 -0.95
CA GLY A 65 -14.84 -14.29 -2.02
C GLY A 65 -15.15 -13.73 -3.40
N GLY A 66 -15.23 -12.40 -3.55
CA GLY A 66 -15.45 -11.69 -4.80
C GLY A 66 -14.19 -11.59 -5.68
N ALA A 67 -14.29 -10.79 -6.73
CA ALA A 67 -13.18 -10.45 -7.61
C ALA A 67 -12.76 -9.00 -7.41
N ILE A 68 -11.47 -8.77 -7.17
CA ILE A 68 -10.88 -7.44 -7.01
C ILE A 68 -9.94 -7.12 -8.17
N ALA A 69 -10.01 -5.88 -8.68
CA ALA A 69 -9.02 -5.30 -9.57
C ALA A 69 -8.31 -4.12 -8.88
N LEU A 70 -6.99 -4.22 -8.71
CA LEU A 70 -6.13 -3.12 -8.27
C LEU A 70 -5.45 -2.50 -9.49
N LEU A 71 -5.95 -1.37 -9.95
CA LEU A 71 -5.52 -0.74 -11.20
C LEU A 71 -4.39 0.25 -10.95
N GLY A 72 -3.25 0.04 -11.64
CA GLY A 72 -2.04 0.85 -11.47
C GLY A 72 -1.33 0.63 -10.13
N ALA A 73 -1.51 -0.53 -9.51
CA ALA A 73 -1.11 -0.82 -8.12
C ALA A 73 0.33 -1.37 -7.99
N THR A 74 1.27 -0.92 -8.80
CA THR A 74 2.68 -1.31 -8.74
C THR A 74 3.58 -0.27 -8.06
N GLY A 75 3.01 0.54 -7.19
CA GLY A 75 3.69 1.47 -6.30
C GLY A 75 3.51 1.07 -4.81
N PRO A 76 4.08 1.86 -3.86
CA PRO A 76 4.07 1.53 -2.44
C PRO A 76 2.69 1.22 -1.86
N MET A 77 1.71 2.07 -2.18
CA MET A 77 0.33 1.91 -1.68
C MET A 77 -0.36 0.70 -2.32
N GLY A 78 -0.08 0.43 -3.61
CA GLY A 78 -0.54 -0.78 -4.28
C GLY A 78 0.06 -2.05 -3.67
N PHE A 79 1.33 -2.03 -3.26
CA PHE A 79 1.98 -3.14 -2.57
C PHE A 79 1.32 -3.45 -1.23
N LEU A 80 1.02 -2.43 -0.42
CA LEU A 80 0.23 -2.62 0.80
C LEU A 80 -1.17 -3.18 0.52
N ALA A 81 -1.81 -2.72 -0.57
CA ALA A 81 -3.13 -3.22 -0.96
C ALA A 81 -3.10 -4.69 -1.41
N ILE A 82 -2.03 -5.12 -2.09
CA ILE A 82 -1.82 -6.53 -2.45
C ILE A 82 -1.66 -7.37 -1.18
N ASP A 83 -0.81 -6.94 -0.25
CA ASP A 83 -0.59 -7.63 1.02
C ASP A 83 -1.89 -7.75 1.81
N PHE A 84 -2.61 -6.65 1.98
CA PHE A 84 -3.87 -6.62 2.71
C PHE A 84 -4.98 -7.45 2.05
N ALA A 85 -5.06 -7.49 0.71
CA ALA A 85 -6.00 -8.34 -0.01
C ALA A 85 -5.70 -9.84 0.16
N ILE A 86 -4.43 -10.21 0.33
CA ILE A 86 -4.01 -11.62 0.51
C ILE A 86 -4.19 -12.06 1.96
N HIS A 87 -3.83 -11.22 2.94
CA HIS A 87 -3.69 -11.60 4.34
C HIS A 87 -4.74 -11.00 5.26
N GLY A 88 -5.44 -9.95 4.83
CA GLY A 88 -6.46 -9.25 5.62
C GLY A 88 -7.65 -10.12 6.01
N PRO A 89 -8.55 -9.57 6.85
CA PRO A 89 -9.66 -10.34 7.43
C PRO A 89 -10.72 -10.75 6.40
N LYS A 90 -10.92 -9.96 5.34
CA LYS A 90 -11.77 -10.30 4.19
C LYS A 90 -10.89 -10.53 2.97
N LYS A 91 -11.11 -11.64 2.27
CA LYS A 91 -10.27 -12.02 1.13
C LYS A 91 -11.09 -12.16 -0.16
N PRO A 92 -10.57 -11.67 -1.29
CA PRO A 92 -11.18 -11.97 -2.58
C PRO A 92 -10.86 -13.41 -2.99
N LYS A 93 -11.69 -13.99 -3.85
CA LYS A 93 -11.35 -15.22 -4.55
C LYS A 93 -10.36 -14.98 -5.69
N THR A 94 -10.50 -13.83 -6.37
CA THR A 94 -9.62 -13.42 -7.47
C THR A 94 -9.11 -12.01 -7.23
N LEU A 95 -7.79 -11.84 -7.32
CA LEU A 95 -7.10 -10.56 -7.21
C LEU A 95 -6.31 -10.31 -8.49
N VAL A 96 -6.69 -9.28 -9.24
CA VAL A 96 -5.97 -8.85 -10.45
C VAL A 96 -5.25 -7.55 -10.17
N VAL A 97 -3.94 -7.54 -10.36
CA VAL A 97 -3.07 -6.37 -10.15
C VAL A 97 -2.54 -5.90 -11.49
N THR A 98 -2.72 -4.63 -11.80
CA THR A 98 -2.22 -4.07 -13.06
C THR A 98 -1.11 -3.05 -12.87
N GLY A 99 -0.25 -2.97 -13.87
CA GLY A 99 0.81 -1.97 -13.98
C GLY A 99 1.22 -1.77 -15.45
N ARG A 100 2.01 -0.74 -15.73
CA ARG A 100 2.49 -0.45 -17.10
C ARG A 100 4.00 -0.69 -17.25
N THR A 101 4.73 -0.86 -16.15
CA THR A 101 6.18 -1.04 -16.16
C THR A 101 6.53 -2.46 -15.72
N GLN A 102 7.10 -3.26 -16.63
CA GLN A 102 7.39 -4.67 -16.35
C GLN A 102 8.27 -4.85 -15.10
N LYS A 103 9.35 -4.06 -14.97
CA LYS A 103 10.22 -4.07 -13.79
C LYS A 103 9.46 -3.93 -12.47
N LYS A 104 8.41 -3.06 -12.43
CA LYS A 104 7.58 -2.87 -11.22
C LYS A 104 6.62 -4.03 -10.98
N ILE A 105 6.10 -4.65 -12.04
CA ILE A 105 5.27 -5.85 -11.97
C ILE A 105 6.10 -7.02 -11.45
N ASP A 106 7.30 -7.23 -11.98
CA ASP A 106 8.21 -8.28 -11.55
C ASP A 106 8.61 -8.12 -10.08
N MET A 107 8.81 -6.88 -9.63
CA MET A 107 9.04 -6.56 -8.22
C MET A 107 7.82 -6.95 -7.36
N ALA A 108 6.61 -6.57 -7.78
CA ALA A 108 5.38 -6.96 -7.09
C ALA A 108 5.24 -8.49 -7.00
N ALA A 109 5.47 -9.20 -8.12
CA ALA A 109 5.36 -10.65 -8.18
C ALA A 109 6.43 -11.38 -7.35
N ARG A 110 7.60 -10.77 -7.15
CA ARG A 110 8.64 -11.29 -6.26
C ARG A 110 8.28 -11.10 -4.79
N LEU A 111 7.69 -9.94 -4.42
CA LEU A 111 7.31 -9.62 -3.04
C LEU A 111 6.03 -10.34 -2.60
N TYR A 112 5.10 -10.57 -3.53
CA TYR A 112 3.80 -11.21 -3.30
C TYR A 112 3.59 -12.27 -4.35
N THR A 113 4.00 -13.50 -4.03
CA THR A 113 3.98 -14.59 -5.01
C THR A 113 2.58 -15.16 -5.20
N VAL A 114 2.34 -15.70 -6.39
CA VAL A 114 1.08 -16.41 -6.70
C VAL A 114 0.89 -17.60 -5.77
N GLU A 115 1.97 -18.26 -5.39
CA GLU A 115 1.98 -19.41 -4.48
C GLU A 115 1.56 -19.01 -3.06
N GLU A 116 2.06 -17.87 -2.56
CA GLU A 116 1.67 -17.31 -1.25
C GLU A 116 0.19 -16.94 -1.25
N ALA A 117 -0.27 -16.23 -2.27
CA ALA A 117 -1.67 -15.87 -2.43
C ALA A 117 -2.58 -17.11 -2.50
N LYS A 118 -2.18 -18.14 -3.26
CA LYS A 118 -2.91 -19.41 -3.38
C LYS A 118 -3.03 -20.14 -2.04
N LYS A 119 -1.98 -20.14 -1.21
CA LYS A 119 -2.02 -20.71 0.15
C LYS A 119 -3.03 -19.98 1.04
N ASN A 120 -3.26 -18.70 0.77
CA ASN A 120 -4.26 -17.87 1.45
C ASN A 120 -5.66 -17.92 0.80
N GLY A 121 -5.87 -18.77 -0.19
CA GLY A 121 -7.16 -18.94 -0.90
C GLY A 121 -7.43 -17.89 -1.98
N VAL A 122 -6.45 -17.08 -2.36
CA VAL A 122 -6.57 -16.01 -3.33
C VAL A 122 -5.90 -16.39 -4.66
N LYS A 123 -6.63 -16.28 -5.77
CA LYS A 123 -6.07 -16.39 -7.13
C LYS A 123 -5.50 -15.03 -7.53
N LEU A 124 -4.19 -14.87 -7.38
CA LEU A 124 -3.48 -13.64 -7.75
C LEU A 124 -3.03 -13.68 -9.22
N VAL A 125 -3.24 -12.58 -9.93
CA VAL A 125 -2.84 -12.40 -11.33
C VAL A 125 -2.22 -11.03 -11.52
N TYR A 126 -1.06 -10.96 -12.17
CA TYR A 126 -0.40 -9.73 -12.58
C TYR A 126 -0.59 -9.50 -14.08
N VAL A 127 -0.95 -8.28 -14.47
CA VAL A 127 -1.19 -7.91 -15.88
C VAL A 127 -0.45 -6.63 -16.22
N ASN A 128 0.43 -6.70 -17.22
CA ASN A 128 1.03 -5.51 -17.81
C ASN A 128 0.05 -4.92 -18.85
N THR A 129 -0.44 -3.71 -18.58
CA THR A 129 -1.44 -3.07 -19.44
C THR A 129 -0.85 -2.12 -20.49
N ARG A 130 0.49 -2.04 -20.61
CA ARG A 130 1.17 -1.06 -21.48
C ARG A 130 0.69 -1.13 -22.94
N ASP A 131 0.66 -2.33 -23.49
CA ASP A 131 0.40 -2.58 -24.93
C ASP A 131 -0.97 -3.22 -25.18
N ILE A 132 -1.85 -3.21 -24.17
CA ILE A 132 -3.19 -3.77 -24.28
C ILE A 132 -4.14 -2.70 -24.81
N VAL A 133 -4.70 -2.94 -25.99
CA VAL A 133 -5.64 -2.02 -26.65
C VAL A 133 -6.99 -1.96 -25.91
N ASP A 134 -7.50 -3.10 -25.48
CA ASP A 134 -8.77 -3.18 -24.73
C ASP A 134 -8.51 -3.85 -23.38
N VAL A 135 -8.15 -3.03 -22.38
CA VAL A 135 -7.86 -3.46 -21.02
C VAL A 135 -9.10 -4.12 -20.39
N ASN A 136 -10.30 -3.63 -20.66
CA ASN A 136 -11.53 -4.19 -20.11
C ASN A 136 -11.73 -5.63 -20.59
N LYS A 137 -11.62 -5.87 -21.89
CA LYS A 137 -11.74 -7.21 -22.48
C LYS A 137 -10.67 -8.15 -21.94
N GLU A 138 -9.44 -7.66 -21.76
CA GLU A 138 -8.34 -8.47 -21.23
C GLU A 138 -8.61 -8.89 -19.78
N LEU A 139 -8.98 -7.95 -18.91
CA LEU A 139 -9.17 -8.24 -17.49
C LEU A 139 -10.43 -9.07 -17.23
N ARG A 140 -11.47 -8.97 -18.08
CA ARG A 140 -12.66 -9.82 -17.97
C ARG A 140 -12.38 -11.33 -18.18
N LYS A 141 -11.24 -11.72 -18.72
CA LYS A 141 -10.81 -13.12 -18.76
C LYS A 141 -10.64 -13.74 -17.36
N TYR A 142 -10.39 -12.89 -16.35
CA TYR A 142 -10.18 -13.31 -14.97
C TYR A 142 -11.46 -13.21 -14.12
N SER A 143 -12.43 -12.41 -14.56
CA SER A 143 -13.77 -12.29 -13.98
C SER A 143 -14.78 -11.90 -15.06
N GLU A 144 -15.44 -12.88 -15.66
CA GLU A 144 -16.39 -12.69 -16.78
C GLU A 144 -17.55 -11.77 -16.43
N LYS A 145 -18.06 -11.86 -15.20
CA LYS A 145 -19.16 -11.03 -14.69
C LYS A 145 -18.73 -9.60 -14.32
N GLY A 146 -17.45 -9.28 -14.40
CA GLY A 146 -16.84 -8.06 -13.90
C GLY A 146 -16.26 -8.22 -12.51
N PHE A 147 -15.76 -7.13 -11.96
CA PHE A 147 -15.13 -7.09 -10.65
C PHE A 147 -16.09 -6.54 -9.61
N ASP A 148 -16.15 -7.19 -8.46
CA ASP A 148 -16.96 -6.73 -7.33
C ASP A 148 -16.35 -5.46 -6.73
N ASP A 149 -15.02 -5.39 -6.66
CA ASP A 149 -14.29 -4.24 -6.17
C ASP A 149 -13.20 -3.80 -7.14
N VAL A 150 -13.14 -2.50 -7.43
CA VAL A 150 -12.10 -1.91 -8.28
C VAL A 150 -11.46 -0.75 -7.53
N PHE A 151 -10.13 -0.74 -7.45
CA PHE A 151 -9.36 0.34 -6.83
C PHE A 151 -8.47 1.02 -7.86
N ILE A 152 -8.48 2.37 -7.89
CA ILE A 152 -7.69 3.19 -8.81
C ILE A 152 -6.49 3.79 -8.07
N PHE A 153 -5.26 3.33 -8.39
CA PHE A 153 -4.03 3.78 -7.72
C PHE A 153 -3.25 4.87 -8.47
N ALA A 154 -3.73 5.32 -9.61
CA ALA A 154 -3.11 6.40 -10.36
C ALA A 154 -4.17 7.37 -10.90
N PRO A 155 -3.93 8.70 -10.88
CA PRO A 155 -4.87 9.70 -11.39
C PRO A 155 -4.83 9.72 -12.93
N ASN A 156 -5.49 8.76 -13.55
CA ASN A 156 -5.55 8.59 -14.99
C ASN A 156 -7.01 8.42 -15.44
N GLU A 157 -7.50 9.34 -16.27
CA GLU A 157 -8.90 9.38 -16.73
C GLU A 157 -9.32 8.11 -17.49
N GLU A 158 -8.44 7.58 -18.33
CA GLU A 158 -8.71 6.34 -19.06
C GLU A 158 -8.85 5.16 -18.11
N MET A 159 -8.00 5.10 -17.07
CA MET A 159 -8.05 4.06 -16.05
C MET A 159 -9.37 4.09 -15.28
N VAL A 160 -9.86 5.28 -14.90
CA VAL A 160 -11.20 5.44 -14.30
C VAL A 160 -12.27 4.97 -15.28
N THR A 161 -12.21 5.41 -16.54
CA THR A 161 -13.19 5.06 -17.57
C THR A 161 -13.32 3.54 -17.78
N TYR A 162 -12.20 2.82 -17.90
CA TYR A 162 -12.30 1.37 -18.05
C TYR A 162 -12.56 0.66 -16.72
N GLY A 163 -12.13 1.23 -15.58
CA GLY A 163 -12.46 0.74 -14.24
C GLY A 163 -13.96 0.70 -14.00
N VAL A 164 -14.68 1.78 -14.36
CA VAL A 164 -16.15 1.84 -14.31
C VAL A 164 -16.80 0.76 -15.17
N LYS A 165 -16.29 0.54 -16.38
CA LYS A 165 -16.86 -0.44 -17.33
C LYS A 165 -16.68 -1.90 -16.86
N MET A 166 -15.70 -2.18 -16.02
CA MET A 166 -15.43 -3.55 -15.59
C MET A 166 -16.15 -3.95 -14.30
N LEU A 167 -16.86 -3.04 -13.64
CA LEU A 167 -17.64 -3.37 -12.45
C LEU A 167 -18.69 -4.44 -12.74
N ALA A 168 -18.85 -5.35 -11.79
CA ALA A 168 -19.94 -6.31 -11.74
C ALA A 168 -21.26 -5.65 -11.31
N PHE A 169 -22.35 -6.40 -11.30
CA PHE A 169 -23.58 -5.98 -10.61
C PHE A 169 -23.27 -5.75 -9.12
N ASP A 170 -23.74 -4.64 -8.56
CA ASP A 170 -23.44 -4.21 -7.19
C ASP A 170 -21.93 -3.98 -6.94
N GLY A 171 -21.16 -3.73 -8.00
CA GLY A 171 -19.72 -3.50 -7.90
C GLY A 171 -19.38 -2.11 -7.40
N CYS A 172 -18.32 -2.00 -6.59
CA CYS A 172 -17.87 -0.76 -5.99
C CYS A 172 -16.51 -0.33 -6.53
N LEU A 173 -16.38 0.93 -6.99
CA LEU A 173 -15.11 1.52 -7.39
C LEU A 173 -14.63 2.49 -6.33
N ASN A 174 -13.40 2.28 -5.81
CA ASN A 174 -12.71 3.24 -4.96
C ASN A 174 -11.69 4.03 -5.79
N PHE A 175 -11.86 5.34 -5.82
CA PHE A 175 -10.85 6.25 -6.36
C PHE A 175 -9.86 6.58 -5.25
N PHE A 176 -8.83 5.74 -5.12
CA PHE A 176 -7.81 5.82 -4.07
C PHE A 176 -6.75 6.89 -4.35
N SER A 177 -6.52 7.19 -5.62
CA SER A 177 -5.47 8.11 -6.04
C SER A 177 -5.85 9.57 -5.75
N GLY A 178 -4.89 10.36 -5.24
CA GLY A 178 -5.07 11.80 -5.03
C GLY A 178 -4.58 12.59 -6.25
N PRO A 179 -5.47 13.17 -7.09
CA PRO A 179 -5.05 14.03 -8.18
C PRO A 179 -4.54 15.38 -7.63
N ALA A 180 -3.50 15.93 -8.26
CA ALA A 180 -3.03 17.27 -7.95
C ALA A 180 -3.91 18.36 -8.61
N ASP A 181 -4.55 18.02 -9.72
CA ASP A 181 -5.49 18.88 -10.44
C ASP A 181 -6.87 18.78 -9.80
N GLN A 182 -7.41 19.92 -9.34
CA GLN A 182 -8.74 20.00 -8.75
C GLN A 182 -9.88 19.78 -9.76
N GLU A 183 -9.62 20.00 -11.05
CA GLU A 183 -10.55 19.80 -12.15
C GLU A 183 -10.47 18.38 -12.75
N PHE A 184 -9.65 17.49 -12.15
CA PHE A 184 -9.53 16.12 -12.62
C PHE A 184 -10.90 15.45 -12.70
N SER A 185 -11.26 14.98 -13.89
CA SER A 185 -12.57 14.38 -14.18
C SER A 185 -12.44 13.19 -15.12
N SER A 186 -13.46 12.34 -15.18
CA SER A 186 -13.51 11.21 -16.08
C SER A 186 -14.94 10.87 -16.48
N ARG A 187 -15.10 10.09 -17.54
CA ARG A 187 -16.42 9.67 -18.02
C ARG A 187 -16.95 8.51 -17.20
N VAL A 188 -18.16 8.66 -16.67
CA VAL A 188 -18.89 7.64 -15.94
C VAL A 188 -20.11 7.18 -16.74
N ASN A 189 -20.34 5.87 -16.79
CA ASN A 189 -21.52 5.31 -17.44
C ASN A 189 -22.69 5.22 -16.45
N PHE A 190 -23.60 6.19 -16.51
CA PHE A 190 -24.78 6.23 -15.65
C PHE A 190 -25.78 5.09 -15.89
N TYR A 191 -25.75 4.42 -17.04
CA TYR A 191 -26.52 3.21 -17.28
C TYR A 191 -26.11 2.10 -16.28
N ASN A 192 -24.83 1.94 -16.03
CA ASN A 192 -24.35 0.95 -15.05
C ASN A 192 -24.76 1.30 -13.62
N ILE A 193 -24.73 2.59 -13.26
CA ILE A 193 -25.22 3.03 -11.94
C ILE A 193 -26.69 2.66 -11.78
N HIS A 194 -27.51 2.95 -12.79
CA HIS A 194 -28.95 2.76 -12.72
C HIS A 194 -29.38 1.28 -12.78
N TYR A 195 -28.81 0.51 -13.73
CA TYR A 195 -29.25 -0.86 -13.98
C TYR A 195 -28.43 -1.92 -13.27
N ASN A 196 -27.15 -1.64 -12.99
CA ASN A 196 -26.24 -2.58 -12.37
C ASN A 196 -25.91 -2.21 -10.91
N SER A 197 -26.55 -1.17 -10.37
CA SER A 197 -26.38 -0.73 -8.97
C SER A 197 -24.91 -0.56 -8.58
N THR A 198 -24.09 0.01 -9.49
CA THR A 198 -22.67 0.20 -9.22
C THR A 198 -22.45 1.40 -8.31
N HIS A 199 -21.42 1.33 -7.46
CA HIS A 199 -21.09 2.31 -6.44
C HIS A 199 -19.75 2.98 -6.70
N PHE A 200 -19.59 4.22 -6.18
CA PHE A 200 -18.36 4.98 -6.27
C PHE A 200 -18.04 5.56 -4.90
N VAL A 201 -16.81 5.33 -4.45
CA VAL A 201 -16.30 5.89 -3.20
C VAL A 201 -14.93 6.51 -3.44
N GLY A 202 -14.53 7.43 -2.58
CA GLY A 202 -13.19 7.98 -2.51
C GLY A 202 -12.76 8.05 -1.07
N THR A 203 -11.48 7.80 -0.82
CA THR A 203 -10.90 7.87 0.51
C THR A 203 -9.63 8.70 0.48
N SER A 204 -9.49 9.62 1.43
CA SER A 204 -8.30 10.43 1.61
C SER A 204 -7.73 10.19 3.01
N GLY A 205 -6.78 9.27 3.11
CA GLY A 205 -6.23 8.80 4.39
C GLY A 205 -7.11 7.77 5.09
N GLY A 206 -6.60 7.22 6.19
CA GLY A 206 -7.34 6.39 7.12
C GLY A 206 -7.85 7.22 8.31
N ASN A 207 -8.95 6.80 8.90
CA ASN A 207 -9.43 7.35 10.16
C ASN A 207 -8.73 6.66 11.37
N THR A 208 -9.07 7.07 12.61
CA THR A 208 -8.46 6.51 13.82
C THR A 208 -8.71 5.01 13.98
N GLU A 209 -9.87 4.50 13.55
CA GLU A 209 -10.17 3.06 13.64
C GLU A 209 -9.37 2.27 12.60
N ASP A 210 -9.18 2.81 11.38
CA ASP A 210 -8.31 2.22 10.37
C ASP A 210 -6.85 2.18 10.84
N MET A 211 -6.39 3.21 11.58
CA MET A 211 -5.06 3.21 12.21
C MET A 211 -4.92 2.14 13.29
N LYS A 212 -5.92 1.98 14.17
CA LYS A 212 -5.93 0.91 15.18
C LYS A 212 -5.88 -0.46 14.53
N GLN A 213 -6.71 -0.69 13.52
CA GLN A 213 -6.68 -1.94 12.75
C GLN A 213 -5.31 -2.17 12.09
N SER A 214 -4.69 -1.12 11.57
CA SER A 214 -3.34 -1.21 10.97
C SER A 214 -2.26 -1.56 11.99
N ILE A 215 -2.34 -1.01 13.21
CA ILE A 215 -1.48 -1.38 14.33
C ILE A 215 -1.62 -2.88 14.63
N GLU A 216 -2.84 -3.36 14.78
CA GLU A 216 -3.12 -4.79 15.05
C GLU A 216 -2.57 -5.71 13.95
N LEU A 217 -2.75 -5.32 12.68
CA LEU A 217 -2.25 -6.07 11.53
C LEU A 217 -0.71 -6.14 11.48
N ILE A 218 -0.04 -5.06 11.85
CA ILE A 218 1.43 -5.01 11.92
C ILE A 218 1.94 -5.79 13.13
N GLU A 219 1.39 -5.55 14.32
CA GLU A 219 1.79 -6.23 15.56
C GLU A 219 1.59 -7.75 15.49
N SER A 220 0.50 -8.20 14.85
CA SER A 220 0.23 -9.62 14.62
C SER A 220 1.04 -10.23 13.47
N LYS A 221 1.83 -9.42 12.76
CA LYS A 221 2.57 -9.83 11.53
C LYS A 221 1.65 -10.37 10.42
N THR A 222 0.38 -9.98 10.42
CA THR A 222 -0.59 -10.34 9.38
C THR A 222 -0.25 -9.63 8.06
N VAL A 223 0.17 -8.35 8.13
CA VAL A 223 0.68 -7.57 6.98
C VAL A 223 2.15 -7.26 7.22
N ASN A 224 2.97 -7.44 6.18
CA ASN A 224 4.41 -7.19 6.27
C ASN A 224 4.79 -5.86 5.61
N VAL A 225 4.74 -4.78 6.39
CA VAL A 225 5.09 -3.43 5.90
C VAL A 225 6.58 -3.25 5.55
N ALA A 226 7.46 -4.16 5.98
CA ALA A 226 8.88 -4.13 5.60
C ALA A 226 9.08 -4.25 4.09
N LYS A 227 8.15 -4.91 3.37
CA LYS A 227 8.19 -5.05 1.91
C LYS A 227 8.16 -3.72 1.16
N ILE A 228 7.75 -2.62 1.80
CA ILE A 228 7.77 -1.28 1.21
C ILE A 228 8.84 -0.35 1.77
N ALA A 229 9.58 -0.73 2.80
CA ALA A 229 10.73 0.03 3.32
C ALA A 229 11.97 -0.28 2.49
N THR A 230 12.25 0.54 1.46
CA THR A 230 13.32 0.26 0.50
C THR A 230 14.60 1.02 0.76
N HIS A 231 14.54 2.10 1.54
CA HIS A 231 15.71 2.90 1.88
C HIS A 231 15.66 3.32 3.33
N ILE A 232 16.84 3.53 3.90
CA ILE A 232 17.02 4.17 5.20
C ILE A 232 17.97 5.37 5.06
N LEU A 233 17.81 6.35 5.95
CA LEU A 233 18.70 7.51 6.04
C LEU A 233 18.63 8.13 7.44
N GLY A 234 19.62 8.95 7.75
CA GLY A 234 19.60 9.83 8.92
C GLY A 234 18.93 11.17 8.63
N LEU A 235 18.65 11.93 9.67
CA LEU A 235 18.03 13.27 9.55
C LEU A 235 18.92 14.25 8.77
N ASP A 236 20.24 14.11 8.86
CA ASP A 236 21.25 14.92 8.16
C ASP A 236 21.11 14.88 6.62
N HIS A 237 20.54 13.81 6.07
CA HIS A 237 20.29 13.64 4.63
C HIS A 237 18.81 13.81 4.23
N ALA A 238 17.89 14.11 5.17
CA ALA A 238 16.47 14.19 4.88
C ALA A 238 16.11 15.30 3.87
N VAL A 239 16.73 16.49 4.00
CA VAL A 239 16.48 17.62 3.12
C VAL A 239 16.89 17.32 1.66
N GLU A 240 18.10 16.78 1.49
CA GLU A 240 18.62 16.46 0.16
C GLU A 240 17.84 15.31 -0.50
N THR A 241 17.48 14.31 0.29
CA THR A 241 16.63 13.20 -0.17
C THR A 241 15.25 13.70 -0.62
N THR A 242 14.64 14.63 0.12
CA THR A 242 13.33 15.18 -0.22
C THR A 242 13.34 15.94 -1.55
N LYS A 243 14.43 16.67 -1.86
CA LYS A 243 14.55 17.40 -3.14
C LYS A 243 14.57 16.48 -4.35
N VAL A 244 15.16 15.29 -4.23
CA VAL A 244 15.31 14.32 -5.33
C VAL A 244 14.30 13.17 -5.26
N LEU A 245 13.38 13.20 -4.28
CA LEU A 245 12.41 12.14 -4.04
C LEU A 245 11.60 11.71 -5.27
N PRO A 246 11.15 12.64 -6.17
CA PRO A 246 10.41 12.24 -7.37
C PRO A 246 11.21 11.39 -8.36
N GLU A 247 12.54 11.49 -8.33
CA GLU A 247 13.47 10.79 -9.22
C GLU A 247 13.97 9.47 -8.62
N LEU A 248 13.79 9.28 -7.31
CA LEU A 248 14.27 8.10 -6.61
C LEU A 248 13.41 6.87 -6.88
N GLU A 249 14.05 5.79 -7.30
CA GLU A 249 13.40 4.47 -7.38
C GLU A 249 13.06 3.92 -5.98
N GLY A 250 12.29 2.85 -5.96
CA GLY A 250 11.89 2.16 -4.73
C GLY A 250 10.61 2.71 -4.11
N SER A 251 10.34 2.30 -2.88
CA SER A 251 9.12 2.62 -2.14
C SER A 251 9.39 3.64 -1.01
N LYS A 252 9.08 3.31 0.23
CA LYS A 252 9.24 4.24 1.37
C LYS A 252 10.71 4.38 1.78
N LYS A 253 11.07 5.61 2.21
CA LYS A 253 12.37 5.98 2.77
C LYS A 253 12.15 6.23 4.26
N ILE A 254 12.86 5.49 5.11
CA ILE A 254 12.73 5.59 6.56
C ILE A 254 13.82 6.53 7.08
N VAL A 255 13.40 7.62 7.72
CA VAL A 255 14.30 8.63 8.30
C VAL A 255 14.49 8.36 9.80
N TYR A 256 15.73 8.14 10.21
CA TYR A 256 16.10 8.01 11.62
C TYR A 256 16.53 9.36 12.18
N THR A 257 15.64 10.03 12.90
CA THR A 257 15.76 11.43 13.28
C THR A 257 16.85 11.75 14.31
N HIS A 258 17.45 10.72 14.93
CA HIS A 258 18.58 10.87 15.87
C HIS A 258 19.92 10.41 15.28
N LYS A 259 19.93 10.02 14.00
CA LYS A 259 21.12 9.43 13.38
C LYS A 259 21.63 10.23 12.18
N LYS A 260 22.94 10.14 11.94
CA LYS A 260 23.63 10.55 10.70
C LYS A 260 23.84 9.33 9.84
N PHE A 261 23.23 9.33 8.66
CA PHE A 261 23.39 8.21 7.73
C PHE A 261 23.00 8.62 6.31
N PRO A 262 23.83 8.30 5.29
CA PRO A 262 23.49 8.61 3.92
C PRO A 262 22.28 7.81 3.45
N LEU A 263 21.54 8.33 2.45
CA LEU A 263 20.46 7.59 1.82
C LEU A 263 21.01 6.28 1.24
N THR A 264 20.54 5.17 1.76
CA THR A 264 21.02 3.83 1.40
C THR A 264 19.86 2.90 1.08
N GLU A 265 19.90 2.22 -0.07
CA GLU A 265 18.97 1.14 -0.38
C GLU A 265 19.22 -0.06 0.53
N VAL A 266 18.16 -0.62 1.11
CA VAL A 266 18.25 -1.69 2.12
C VAL A 266 18.97 -2.94 1.60
N ASP A 267 18.80 -3.29 0.33
CA ASP A 267 19.43 -4.46 -0.30
C ASP A 267 20.82 -4.17 -0.92
N LYS A 268 21.33 -2.92 -0.78
CA LYS A 268 22.59 -2.47 -1.39
C LYS A 268 23.64 -2.01 -0.38
N PHE A 269 23.61 -2.51 0.84
CA PHE A 269 24.72 -2.27 1.77
C PHE A 269 26.02 -2.84 1.20
N ASP A 270 27.11 -2.08 1.34
CA ASP A 270 28.42 -2.47 0.81
C ASP A 270 29.08 -3.58 1.68
N GLU A 271 29.24 -4.75 1.09
CA GLU A 271 29.90 -5.88 1.73
C GLU A 271 31.42 -5.68 1.93
N ASN A 272 32.01 -4.79 1.12
CA ASN A 272 33.43 -4.46 1.17
C ASN A 272 33.70 -3.17 1.95
N SER A 273 32.69 -2.61 2.63
CA SER A 273 32.85 -1.43 3.46
C SER A 273 33.94 -1.65 4.51
N ASP A 274 34.81 -0.67 4.72
CA ASP A 274 35.78 -0.66 5.83
C ASP A 274 35.07 -0.65 7.19
N ASP A 275 33.87 -0.14 7.24
CA ASP A 275 33.01 -0.11 8.43
C ASP A 275 32.42 -1.48 8.77
N LYS A 276 32.90 -2.06 9.88
CA LYS A 276 32.40 -3.34 10.36
C LYS A 276 30.89 -3.36 10.57
N TYR A 277 30.30 -2.24 11.04
CA TYR A 277 28.87 -2.20 11.29
C TYR A 277 28.02 -2.22 10.01
N ILE A 278 28.53 -1.68 8.90
CA ILE A 278 27.86 -1.76 7.57
C ILE A 278 27.85 -3.19 7.06
N ARG A 279 28.97 -3.91 7.18
CA ARG A 279 29.03 -5.34 6.79
C ARG A 279 28.09 -6.20 7.62
N GLU A 280 27.98 -5.93 8.93
CA GLU A 280 27.03 -6.64 9.78
C GLU A 280 25.59 -6.30 9.45
N LEU A 281 25.26 -5.03 9.17
CA LEU A 281 23.92 -4.65 8.69
C LEU A 281 23.54 -5.41 7.42
N LYS A 282 24.47 -5.51 6.45
CA LYS A 282 24.24 -6.30 5.24
C LYS A 282 23.89 -7.74 5.58
N SER A 283 24.70 -8.38 6.42
CA SER A 283 24.46 -9.76 6.86
C SER A 283 23.08 -9.94 7.52
N ILE A 284 22.68 -8.96 8.36
CA ILE A 284 21.36 -8.98 9.00
C ILE A 284 20.24 -8.85 7.96
N VAL A 285 20.37 -7.93 7.02
CA VAL A 285 19.37 -7.72 5.96
C VAL A 285 19.24 -8.97 5.08
N GLU A 286 20.34 -9.57 4.66
CA GLU A 286 20.34 -10.79 3.84
C GLU A 286 19.64 -11.97 4.51
N ARG A 287 19.93 -12.23 5.80
CA ARG A 287 19.26 -13.32 6.54
C ARG A 287 17.77 -13.04 6.83
N ASN A 288 17.34 -11.77 6.71
CA ASN A 288 15.93 -11.37 6.78
C ASN A 288 15.27 -11.20 5.38
N GLY A 289 15.81 -11.88 4.36
CA GLY A 289 15.22 -11.92 3.01
C GLY A 289 15.39 -10.63 2.21
N ASN A 290 16.47 -9.88 2.44
CA ASN A 290 16.76 -8.57 1.86
C ASN A 290 15.70 -7.50 2.22
N LEU A 291 15.09 -7.62 3.38
CA LEU A 291 14.15 -6.65 3.92
C LEU A 291 14.74 -5.97 5.18
N TRP A 292 14.32 -4.71 5.39
CA TRP A 292 14.57 -4.05 6.65
C TRP A 292 13.76 -4.75 7.76
N SER A 293 14.38 -4.97 8.90
CA SER A 293 13.77 -5.74 9.99
C SER A 293 14.00 -5.06 11.34
N GLY A 294 13.22 -5.43 12.35
CA GLY A 294 13.46 -4.94 13.71
C GLY A 294 14.83 -5.31 14.26
N GLU A 295 15.43 -6.42 13.80
CA GLU A 295 16.82 -6.78 14.12
C GLU A 295 17.81 -5.80 13.48
N ALA A 296 17.64 -5.51 12.18
CA ALA A 296 18.47 -4.54 11.46
C ALA A 296 18.34 -3.14 12.08
N GLU A 297 17.11 -2.71 12.39
CA GLU A 297 16.85 -1.42 13.01
C GLU A 297 17.52 -1.28 14.38
N ARG A 298 17.37 -2.27 15.27
CA ARG A 298 18.04 -2.25 16.59
C ARG A 298 19.55 -2.16 16.45
N TYR A 299 20.12 -2.95 15.56
CA TYR A 299 21.56 -2.92 15.31
C TYR A 299 22.01 -1.57 14.74
N PHE A 300 21.26 -1.03 13.78
CA PHE A 300 21.49 0.31 13.21
C PHE A 300 21.45 1.40 14.27
N ILE A 301 20.41 1.44 15.09
CA ILE A 301 20.23 2.46 16.14
C ILE A 301 21.38 2.41 17.16
N GLN A 302 21.91 1.22 17.46
CA GLN A 302 23.01 1.06 18.43
C GLN A 302 24.36 1.49 17.87
N ASN A 303 24.59 1.39 16.55
CA ASN A 303 25.92 1.52 15.96
C ASN A 303 26.07 2.72 15.01
N ALA A 304 24.99 3.24 14.44
CA ALA A 304 25.07 4.39 13.54
C ALA A 304 25.40 5.68 14.33
N PRO A 305 26.18 6.62 13.74
CA PRO A 305 26.55 7.88 14.38
C PRO A 305 25.33 8.71 14.80
N GLU A 306 25.41 9.32 15.98
CA GLU A 306 24.41 10.26 16.48
C GLU A 306 24.52 11.62 15.77
N ILE A 307 23.41 12.39 15.77
CA ILE A 307 23.36 13.81 15.31
C ILE A 307 24.14 14.70 16.27
#